data_f7c6250511bcb1d9cafd55d14f49df8a
#
_entry.id   f7c6250511bcb1d9cafd55d14f49df8a
#
_cell.length_a   1.000
_cell.length_b   1.000
_cell.length_c   1.000
_cell.angle_alpha   90.00
_cell.angle_beta   90.00
_cell.angle_gamma   90.00
#
_symmetry.space_group_name_H-M   'P 1'
#
loop_
_entity.id
_entity.type
_entity.pdbx_description
1 polymer ?
#
loop_
_entity_poly.entity_id
_entity_poly.type
_entity_poly.pdbx_seq_one_letter_code
_entity_poly.pdbx_strand_id
1 'polypeptide(L)'
;ESICVWSVSALAEKKTKRRRWAIQLTAALAANPFLLNFFGGKLYRGSLKQVCVPGLNCYSCPAAAGSCPIGSLQAVIGSPKYHISYYVFGILILFGTLLGRVVCGFLCPFGWFQELLHKIPTKKFSTRPFRILTWLKYGILAVFVVALPMTVVNEIGLGDPFFCKYIC
;
A
#
# COMPACT_ATOMS: atom_id res chain seq x y z
N GLU A 1 14.53 -39.11 -17.55
CA GLU A 1 13.24 -38.38 -17.67
C GLU A 1 13.07 -37.31 -16.59
N SER A 2 13.69 -37.45 -15.39
CA SER A 2 13.49 -36.48 -14.29
C SER A 2 14.11 -35.09 -14.54
N ILE A 3 15.20 -34.99 -15.29
CA ILE A 3 15.94 -33.72 -15.53
C ILE A 3 15.13 -32.78 -16.45
N CYS A 4 14.38 -33.32 -17.40
CA CYS A 4 13.60 -32.52 -18.35
C CYS A 4 12.39 -31.85 -17.68
N VAL A 5 11.75 -32.53 -16.74
CA VAL A 5 10.60 -31.99 -15.97
C VAL A 5 11.03 -30.84 -15.07
N TRP A 6 12.20 -30.93 -14.44
CA TRP A 6 12.76 -29.84 -13.61
C TRP A 6 13.10 -28.58 -14.41
N SER A 7 13.66 -28.75 -15.60
CA SER A 7 14.00 -27.61 -16.47
C SER A 7 12.75 -26.88 -16.98
N VAL A 8 11.69 -27.60 -17.33
CA VAL A 8 10.43 -27.00 -17.79
C VAL A 8 9.70 -26.26 -16.65
N SER A 9 9.68 -26.85 -15.45
CA SER A 9 9.09 -26.19 -14.29
C SER A 9 9.84 -24.91 -13.90
N ALA A 10 11.16 -24.92 -13.93
CA ALA A 10 12.00 -23.75 -13.64
C ALA A 10 11.82 -22.62 -14.67
N LEU A 11 11.68 -22.97 -15.96
CA LEU A 11 11.41 -22.00 -17.02
C LEU A 11 10.00 -21.40 -16.90
N ALA A 12 9.00 -22.21 -16.57
CA ALA A 12 7.63 -21.75 -16.33
C ALA A 12 7.57 -20.81 -15.11
N GLU A 13 8.25 -21.14 -14.03
CA GLU A 13 8.37 -20.31 -12.85
C GLU A 13 9.05 -18.98 -13.15
N LYS A 14 10.15 -19.00 -13.91
CA LYS A 14 10.86 -17.79 -14.33
C LYS A 14 10.00 -16.88 -15.22
N LYS A 15 9.21 -17.48 -16.14
CA LYS A 15 8.28 -16.74 -17.00
C LYS A 15 7.16 -16.10 -16.20
N THR A 16 6.61 -16.81 -15.21
CA THR A 16 5.55 -16.30 -14.32
C THR A 16 6.06 -15.16 -13.44
N LYS A 17 7.26 -15.29 -12.87
CA LYS A 17 7.91 -14.22 -12.08
C LYS A 17 8.14 -12.96 -12.93
N ARG A 18 8.60 -13.11 -14.17
CA ARG A 18 8.83 -11.99 -15.08
C ARG A 18 7.53 -11.28 -15.48
N ARG A 19 6.45 -12.03 -15.73
CA ARG A 19 5.12 -11.46 -16.01
C ARG A 19 4.58 -10.68 -14.80
N ARG A 20 4.66 -11.28 -13.62
CA ARG A 20 4.24 -10.61 -12.37
C ARG A 20 5.01 -9.31 -12.15
N TRP A 21 6.32 -9.33 -12.30
CA TRP A 21 7.15 -8.15 -12.17
C TRP A 21 6.78 -7.04 -13.18
N ALA A 22 6.53 -7.41 -14.42
CA ALA A 22 6.09 -6.47 -15.45
C ALA A 22 4.72 -5.83 -15.11
N ILE A 23 3.76 -6.63 -14.63
CA ILE A 23 2.45 -6.12 -14.19
C ILE A 23 2.60 -5.17 -12.99
N GLN A 24 3.41 -5.52 -12.00
CA GLN A 24 3.69 -4.67 -10.85
C GLN A 24 4.34 -3.34 -11.25
N LEU A 25 5.31 -3.39 -12.16
CA LEU A 25 5.96 -2.18 -12.67
C LEU A 25 4.98 -1.28 -13.42
N THR A 26 4.18 -1.83 -14.31
CA THR A 26 3.17 -1.05 -15.05
C THR A 26 2.11 -0.47 -14.12
N ALA A 27 1.65 -1.23 -13.13
CA ALA A 27 0.71 -0.75 -12.12
C ALA A 27 1.32 0.37 -11.26
N ALA A 28 2.59 0.25 -10.86
CA ALA A 28 3.30 1.27 -10.10
C ALA A 28 3.47 2.56 -10.91
N LEU A 29 3.81 2.47 -12.19
CA LEU A 29 3.91 3.62 -13.09
C LEU A 29 2.54 4.27 -13.36
N ALA A 30 1.50 3.47 -13.54
CA ALA A 30 0.13 3.96 -13.73
C ALA A 30 -0.41 4.69 -12.48
N ALA A 31 -0.07 4.21 -11.28
CA ALA A 31 -0.43 4.86 -10.02
C ALA A 31 0.39 6.14 -9.76
N ASN A 32 1.57 6.26 -10.37
CA ASN A 32 2.50 7.37 -10.18
C ASN A 32 2.94 8.00 -11.52
N PRO A 33 2.04 8.54 -12.33
CA PRO A 33 2.36 9.07 -13.66
C PRO A 33 3.20 10.35 -13.61
N PHE A 34 3.23 11.06 -12.48
CA PHE A 34 3.89 12.35 -12.32
C PHE A 34 5.29 12.25 -11.70
N LEU A 35 6.08 11.22 -12.06
CA LEU A 35 7.43 10.99 -11.52
C LEU A 35 8.35 12.22 -11.69
N LEU A 36 8.18 12.99 -12.76
CA LEU A 36 8.97 14.20 -13.01
C LEU A 36 8.75 15.29 -11.96
N ASN A 37 7.60 15.31 -11.29
CA ASN A 37 7.32 16.26 -10.22
C ASN A 37 8.23 16.04 -9.00
N PHE A 38 8.83 14.84 -8.88
CA PHE A 38 9.80 14.54 -7.82
C PHE A 38 11.03 15.43 -7.91
N PHE A 39 11.50 15.70 -9.12
CA PHE A 39 12.65 16.59 -9.36
C PHE A 39 12.29 18.07 -9.19
N GLY A 40 11.03 18.42 -9.43
CA GLY A 40 10.55 19.81 -9.30
C GLY A 40 9.98 20.16 -7.92
N GLY A 41 9.90 19.21 -6.99
CA GLY A 41 9.31 19.40 -5.66
C GLY A 41 7.83 19.83 -5.67
N LYS A 42 7.12 19.67 -6.79
CA LYS A 42 5.72 20.08 -6.95
C LYS A 42 4.78 18.94 -6.66
N LEU A 43 3.87 19.15 -5.70
CA LEU A 43 2.81 18.20 -5.39
C LEU A 43 1.67 18.31 -6.41
N TYR A 44 1.31 17.20 -7.05
CA TYR A 44 0.10 17.16 -7.88
C TYR A 44 -1.16 17.34 -7.00
N ARG A 45 -2.00 18.33 -7.31
CA ARG A 45 -3.22 18.67 -6.58
C ARG A 45 -4.50 18.52 -7.42
N GLY A 46 -4.47 17.73 -8.48
CA GLY A 46 -5.62 17.51 -9.35
C GLY A 46 -6.72 16.67 -8.72
N SER A 47 -7.88 16.63 -9.37
CA SER A 47 -9.07 15.88 -8.94
C SER A 47 -8.83 14.36 -8.80
N LEU A 48 -7.84 13.81 -9.51
CA LEU A 48 -7.48 12.40 -9.41
C LEU A 48 -7.00 11.99 -8.00
N LYS A 49 -6.51 12.94 -7.19
CA LYS A 49 -6.15 12.69 -5.77
C LYS A 49 -7.34 12.26 -4.90
N GLN A 50 -8.55 12.55 -5.32
CA GLN A 50 -9.77 12.13 -4.62
C GLN A 50 -10.12 10.65 -4.85
N VAL A 51 -9.52 10.03 -5.87
CA VAL A 51 -9.75 8.62 -6.20
C VAL A 51 -8.84 7.74 -5.35
N CYS A 52 -9.43 6.79 -4.62
CA CYS A 52 -8.67 5.77 -3.90
C CYS A 52 -8.12 4.75 -4.89
N VAL A 53 -6.79 4.58 -4.89
CA VAL A 53 -6.13 3.52 -5.67
C VAL A 53 -6.02 2.23 -4.84
N PRO A 54 -6.12 1.06 -5.47
CA PRO A 54 -5.96 -0.22 -4.78
C PRO A 54 -4.48 -0.44 -4.43
N GLY A 55 -4.05 0.03 -3.28
CA GLY A 55 -2.68 -0.18 -2.81
C GLY A 55 -2.16 0.96 -1.95
N LEU A 56 -0.95 0.76 -1.40
CA LEU A 56 -0.26 1.77 -0.62
C LEU A 56 0.41 2.78 -1.56
N ASN A 57 -0.22 3.94 -1.74
CA ASN A 57 0.30 5.03 -2.54
C ASN A 57 0.10 6.35 -1.80
N CYS A 58 1.17 6.94 -1.30
CA CYS A 58 1.10 8.07 -0.40
C CYS A 58 0.44 9.30 -1.05
N TYR A 59 -0.56 9.88 -0.35
CA TYR A 59 -1.22 11.12 -0.78
C TYR A 59 -0.24 12.28 -0.94
N SER A 60 0.76 12.37 -0.08
CA SER A 60 1.79 13.42 -0.11
C SER A 60 2.90 13.14 -1.13
N CYS A 61 2.88 12.02 -1.84
CA CYS A 61 3.86 11.76 -2.88
C CYS A 61 3.65 12.69 -4.09
N PRO A 62 4.69 13.42 -4.55
CA PRO A 62 4.59 14.30 -5.73
C PRO A 62 4.20 13.54 -7.00
N ALA A 63 4.64 12.29 -7.12
CA ALA A 63 4.40 11.45 -8.29
C ALA A 63 3.00 10.82 -8.32
N ALA A 64 2.35 10.67 -7.16
CA ALA A 64 1.10 9.93 -7.03
C ALA A 64 -0.10 10.66 -7.63
N ALA A 65 -0.86 9.97 -8.48
CA ALA A 65 -2.12 10.46 -9.02
C ALA A 65 -3.30 10.25 -8.06
N GLY A 66 -3.33 9.13 -7.34
CA GLY A 66 -4.42 8.78 -6.43
C GLY A 66 -4.02 8.77 -4.95
N SER A 67 -4.97 8.50 -4.07
CA SER A 67 -4.77 8.44 -2.62
C SER A 67 -4.75 7.01 -2.08
N CYS A 68 -3.97 6.80 -1.03
CA CYS A 68 -3.94 5.55 -0.29
C CYS A 68 -5.25 5.34 0.48
N PRO A 69 -5.90 4.16 0.41
CA PRO A 69 -7.14 3.91 1.15
C PRO A 69 -6.96 3.97 2.67
N ILE A 70 -5.79 3.62 3.20
CA ILE A 70 -5.49 3.73 4.64
C ILE A 70 -5.39 5.20 5.06
N GLY A 71 -4.71 6.04 4.27
CA GLY A 71 -4.64 7.47 4.52
C GLY A 71 -6.02 8.15 4.45
N SER A 72 -6.83 7.76 3.47
CA SER A 72 -8.21 8.23 3.34
C SER A 72 -9.07 7.78 4.53
N LEU A 73 -8.89 6.55 5.01
CA LEU A 73 -9.58 6.04 6.20
C LEU A 73 -9.23 6.85 7.44
N GLN A 74 -7.94 7.17 7.66
CA GLN A 74 -7.52 8.02 8.78
C GLN A 74 -8.13 9.42 8.70
N ALA A 75 -8.17 10.02 7.52
CA ALA A 75 -8.77 11.33 7.30
C ALA A 75 -10.27 11.32 7.61
N VAL A 76 -10.99 10.26 7.26
CA VAL A 76 -12.42 10.10 7.54
C VAL A 76 -12.68 9.89 9.04
N ILE A 77 -11.90 9.02 9.69
CA ILE A 77 -12.05 8.72 11.12
C ILE A 77 -11.66 9.93 11.98
N GLY A 78 -10.62 10.66 11.58
CA GLY A 78 -10.15 11.86 12.29
C GLY A 78 -11.01 13.10 12.07
N SER A 79 -12.09 13.03 11.29
CA SER A 79 -12.98 14.17 11.01
C SER A 79 -14.39 13.94 11.56
N PRO A 80 -14.62 14.02 12.86
CA PRO A 80 -15.92 13.75 13.46
C PRO A 80 -17.03 14.72 13.01
N LYS A 81 -16.66 15.91 12.52
CA LYS A 81 -17.59 16.92 11.97
C LYS A 81 -18.08 16.59 10.56
N TYR A 82 -17.37 15.75 9.82
CA TYR A 82 -17.73 15.40 8.46
C TYR A 82 -18.31 13.99 8.44
N HIS A 83 -19.44 13.82 7.75
CA HIS A 83 -20.11 12.52 7.63
C HIS A 83 -19.13 11.41 7.25
N ILE A 84 -19.27 10.24 7.88
CA ILE A 84 -18.51 9.04 7.56
C ILE A 84 -18.63 8.81 6.05
N SER A 85 -17.51 8.84 5.34
CA SER A 85 -17.49 8.57 3.91
C SER A 85 -17.62 7.06 3.67
N TYR A 86 -18.84 6.62 3.41
CA TYR A 86 -19.13 5.22 3.05
C TYR A 86 -18.36 4.77 1.81
N TYR A 87 -17.92 5.71 0.98
CA TYR A 87 -17.09 5.45 -0.19
C TYR A 87 -15.76 4.77 0.18
N VAL A 88 -15.04 5.29 1.19
CA VAL A 88 -13.75 4.72 1.62
C VAL A 88 -13.94 3.34 2.23
N PHE A 89 -14.95 3.17 3.09
CA PHE A 89 -15.28 1.87 3.67
C PHE A 89 -15.72 0.87 2.59
N GLY A 90 -16.57 1.29 1.67
CA GLY A 90 -17.03 0.45 0.57
C GLY A 90 -15.90 -0.04 -0.31
N ILE A 91 -14.96 0.84 -0.67
CA ILE A 91 -13.76 0.47 -1.44
C ILE A 91 -12.87 -0.50 -0.67
N LEU A 92 -12.60 -0.24 0.61
CA LEU A 92 -11.78 -1.14 1.44
C LEU A 92 -12.39 -2.53 1.55
N ILE A 93 -13.70 -2.63 1.80
CA ILE A 93 -14.41 -3.90 1.86
C ILE A 93 -14.38 -4.59 0.49
N LEU A 94 -14.71 -3.87 -0.57
CA LEU A 94 -14.75 -4.41 -1.92
C LEU A 94 -13.39 -4.98 -2.35
N PHE A 95 -12.32 -4.21 -2.23
CA PHE A 95 -10.98 -4.68 -2.59
C PHE A 95 -10.45 -5.74 -1.62
N GLY A 96 -10.78 -5.65 -0.33
CA GLY A 96 -10.38 -6.63 0.67
C GLY A 96 -11.04 -7.99 0.45
N THR A 97 -12.32 -8.03 0.12
CA THR A 97 -13.08 -9.28 -0.07
C THR A 97 -12.88 -9.90 -1.45
N LEU A 98 -12.90 -9.10 -2.50
CA LEU A 98 -12.82 -9.61 -3.88
C LEU A 98 -11.39 -9.93 -4.29
N LEU A 99 -10.46 -9.05 -4.00
CA LEU A 99 -9.08 -9.16 -4.51
C LEU A 99 -8.08 -9.59 -3.44
N GLY A 100 -8.36 -9.34 -2.16
CA GLY A 100 -7.53 -9.79 -1.04
C GLY A 100 -6.03 -9.56 -1.28
N ARG A 101 -5.25 -10.64 -1.28
CA ARG A 101 -3.78 -10.59 -1.48
C ARG A 101 -3.34 -10.24 -2.89
N VAL A 102 -4.22 -10.32 -3.89
CA VAL A 102 -3.90 -10.01 -5.29
C VAL A 102 -3.55 -8.53 -5.44
N VAL A 103 -4.23 -7.65 -4.72
CA VAL A 103 -3.92 -6.22 -4.69
C VAL A 103 -2.47 -5.98 -4.27
N CYS A 104 -2.06 -6.59 -3.15
CA CYS A 104 -0.69 -6.45 -2.63
C CYS A 104 0.36 -7.08 -3.55
N GLY A 105 0.01 -8.16 -4.23
CA GLY A 105 0.93 -8.91 -5.09
C GLY A 105 1.10 -8.37 -6.50
N PHE A 106 0.13 -7.62 -7.04
CA PHE A 106 0.14 -7.19 -8.43
C PHE A 106 -0.07 -5.69 -8.64
N LEU A 107 -0.89 -5.04 -7.81
CA LEU A 107 -1.32 -3.66 -8.01
C LEU A 107 -0.63 -2.66 -7.09
N CYS A 108 -0.09 -3.12 -5.95
CA CYS A 108 0.50 -2.25 -4.95
C CYS A 108 1.94 -1.85 -5.32
N PRO A 109 2.25 -0.55 -5.49
CA PRO A 109 3.62 -0.08 -5.73
C PRO A 109 4.59 -0.48 -4.61
N PHE A 110 4.11 -0.48 -3.38
CA PHE A 110 4.90 -0.89 -2.21
C PHE A 110 5.26 -2.39 -2.24
N GLY A 111 4.37 -3.24 -2.76
CA GLY A 111 4.66 -4.66 -2.97
C GLY A 111 5.81 -4.89 -3.96
N TRP A 112 5.85 -4.11 -5.03
CA TRP A 112 6.96 -4.13 -5.98
C TRP A 112 8.28 -3.69 -5.34
N PHE A 113 8.26 -2.63 -4.54
CA PHE A 113 9.42 -2.14 -3.80
C PHE A 113 9.95 -3.19 -2.80
N GLN A 114 9.07 -3.87 -2.06
CA GLN A 114 9.46 -4.97 -1.17
C GLN A 114 10.10 -6.14 -1.92
N GLU A 115 9.61 -6.48 -3.10
CA GLU A 115 10.20 -7.53 -3.93
C GLU A 115 11.60 -7.14 -4.45
N LEU A 116 11.79 -5.85 -4.74
CA LEU A 116 13.10 -5.31 -5.11
C LEU A 116 14.10 -5.40 -3.94
N LEU A 117 13.69 -4.99 -2.75
CA LEU A 117 14.50 -5.12 -1.53
C LEU A 117 14.82 -6.58 -1.21
N HIS A 118 13.89 -7.51 -1.46
CA HIS A 118 14.10 -8.94 -1.22
C HIS A 118 15.18 -9.56 -2.12
N LYS A 119 15.52 -8.93 -3.25
CA LYS A 119 16.62 -9.37 -4.14
C LYS A 119 18.00 -9.08 -3.55
N ILE A 120 18.11 -8.17 -2.57
CA ILE A 120 19.39 -7.88 -1.92
C ILE A 120 19.83 -9.10 -1.11
N PRO A 121 21.07 -9.60 -1.28
CA PRO A 121 21.58 -10.78 -0.60
C PRO A 121 21.89 -10.47 0.88
N THR A 122 20.86 -10.35 1.70
CA THR A 122 20.97 -10.18 3.15
C THR A 122 20.60 -11.47 3.89
N LYS A 123 21.11 -11.66 5.10
CA LYS A 123 20.71 -12.78 5.98
C LYS A 123 19.22 -12.66 6.28
N LYS A 124 18.45 -13.64 5.80
CA LYS A 124 16.99 -13.67 6.00
C LYS A 124 16.71 -14.37 7.31
N PHE A 125 16.11 -13.63 8.25
CA PHE A 125 15.66 -14.19 9.52
C PHE A 125 14.41 -15.05 9.31
N SER A 126 14.40 -16.23 9.94
CA SER A 126 13.18 -17.06 9.96
C SER A 126 12.14 -16.43 10.88
N THR A 127 10.93 -16.23 10.37
CA THR A 127 9.81 -15.65 11.13
C THR A 127 9.12 -16.66 12.05
N ARG A 128 9.52 -17.95 12.00
CA ARG A 128 8.90 -19.02 12.82
C ARG A 128 8.91 -18.75 14.32
N PRO A 129 10.02 -18.30 14.96
CA PRO A 129 10.02 -18.04 16.40
C PRO A 129 9.24 -16.77 16.78
N PHE A 130 8.99 -15.86 15.83
CA PHE A 130 8.32 -14.56 16.07
C PHE A 130 6.85 -14.55 15.65
N ARG A 131 6.14 -15.67 15.83
CA ARG A 131 4.73 -15.75 15.44
C ARG A 131 3.84 -14.70 16.13
N ILE A 132 4.19 -14.32 17.36
CA ILE A 132 3.51 -13.24 18.10
C ILE A 132 3.66 -11.89 17.37
N LEU A 133 4.81 -11.63 16.74
CA LEU A 133 5.06 -10.39 15.99
C LEU A 133 4.13 -10.25 14.77
N THR A 134 3.56 -11.34 14.27
CA THR A 134 2.58 -11.27 13.18
C THR A 134 1.26 -10.62 13.62
N TRP A 135 0.95 -10.62 14.93
CA TRP A 135 -0.22 -9.94 15.49
C TRP A 135 0.00 -8.44 15.69
N LEU A 136 1.27 -8.00 15.70
CA LEU A 136 1.64 -6.58 15.85
C LEU A 136 0.99 -5.71 14.77
N LYS A 137 0.82 -6.23 13.54
CA LYS A 137 0.13 -5.53 12.45
C LYS A 137 -1.31 -5.12 12.80
N TYR A 138 -2.02 -5.97 13.55
CA TYR A 138 -3.39 -5.65 14.00
C TYR A 138 -3.38 -4.63 15.12
N GLY A 139 -2.38 -4.72 16.02
CA GLY A 139 -2.16 -3.70 17.05
C GLY A 139 -1.85 -2.34 16.46
N ILE A 140 -0.96 -2.27 15.47
CA ILE A 140 -0.65 -1.04 14.75
C ILE A 140 -1.89 -0.49 14.04
N LEU A 141 -2.66 -1.34 13.37
CA LEU A 141 -3.91 -0.92 12.72
C LEU A 141 -4.90 -0.33 13.73
N ALA A 142 -5.15 -1.03 14.84
CA ALA A 142 -6.12 -0.58 15.84
C ALA A 142 -5.69 0.71 16.53
N VAL A 143 -4.42 0.84 16.91
CA VAL A 143 -3.92 2.00 17.66
C VAL A 143 -3.62 3.18 16.75
N PHE A 144 -2.76 3.01 15.73
CA PHE A 144 -2.27 4.13 14.93
C PHE A 144 -3.20 4.57 13.81
N VAL A 145 -4.04 3.67 13.30
CA VAL A 145 -4.96 4.01 12.20
C VAL A 145 -6.34 4.39 12.72
N VAL A 146 -6.79 3.82 13.84
CA VAL A 146 -8.14 4.06 14.37
C VAL A 146 -8.10 4.90 15.65
N ALA A 147 -7.46 4.42 16.72
CA ALA A 147 -7.57 5.07 18.05
C ALA A 147 -6.91 6.45 18.08
N LEU A 148 -5.69 6.60 17.60
CA LEU A 148 -4.97 7.88 17.64
C LEU A 148 -5.63 9.00 16.82
N PRO A 149 -6.08 8.78 15.57
CA PRO A 149 -6.79 9.81 14.83
C PRO A 149 -8.13 10.22 15.45
N MET A 150 -8.75 9.33 16.24
CA MET A 150 -10.00 9.67 16.98
C MET A 150 -9.76 10.49 18.24
N THR A 151 -8.62 10.25 18.94
CA THR A 151 -8.37 10.85 20.25
C THR A 151 -7.55 12.11 20.17
N VAL A 152 -6.61 12.19 19.22
CA VAL A 152 -5.71 13.35 19.06
C VAL A 152 -6.18 14.19 17.89
N VAL A 153 -6.89 15.25 18.21
CA VAL A 153 -7.44 16.19 17.25
C VAL A 153 -6.59 17.46 17.26
N ASN A 154 -6.23 17.96 16.10
CA ASN A 154 -5.48 19.20 15.93
C ASN A 154 -6.35 20.43 16.30
N GLU A 155 -5.72 21.60 16.45
CA GLU A 155 -6.39 22.89 16.73
C GLU A 155 -7.51 23.21 15.71
N ILE A 156 -7.44 22.65 14.50
CA ILE A 156 -8.43 22.82 13.43
C ILE A 156 -9.60 21.83 13.57
N GLY A 157 -9.56 20.90 14.54
CA GLY A 157 -10.59 19.88 14.75
C GLY A 157 -10.47 18.66 13.80
N LEU A 158 -9.30 18.45 13.18
CA LEU A 158 -9.01 17.29 12.34
C LEU A 158 -8.02 16.37 13.07
N GLY A 159 -8.27 15.07 13.06
CA GLY A 159 -7.35 14.07 13.60
C GLY A 159 -6.06 13.99 12.79
N ASP A 160 -4.93 13.94 13.48
CA ASP A 160 -3.62 13.79 12.84
C ASP A 160 -3.47 12.39 12.25
N PRO A 161 -3.00 12.24 11.01
CA PRO A 161 -2.75 10.94 10.38
C PRO A 161 -1.45 10.31 10.91
N PHE A 162 -1.47 9.85 12.16
CA PHE A 162 -0.27 9.33 12.86
C PHE A 162 0.45 8.21 12.11
N PHE A 163 -0.28 7.27 11.53
CA PHE A 163 0.34 6.19 10.78
C PHE A 163 1.12 6.72 9.57
N CYS A 164 0.52 7.63 8.79
CA CYS A 164 1.17 8.20 7.61
C CYS A 164 2.33 9.13 7.94
N LYS A 165 2.27 9.80 9.11
CA LYS A 165 3.27 10.78 9.52
C LYS A 165 4.49 10.17 10.19
N TYR A 166 4.32 9.09 10.98
CA TYR A 166 5.37 8.55 11.85
C TYR A 166 5.81 7.13 11.52
N ILE A 167 4.98 6.31 10.86
CA ILE A 167 5.26 4.89 10.62
C ILE A 167 5.46 4.58 9.14
N CYS A 168 4.67 5.18 8.25
CA CYS A 168 4.76 4.99 6.83
C CYS A 168 5.89 5.85 6.25
#